data_65b068291c1c06710713e7d5b7a98c33
#
_entry.id   65b068291c1c06710713e7d5b7a98c33
#
_cell.length_a   1.000
_cell.length_b   1.000
_cell.length_c   1.000
_cell.angle_alpha   90.00
_cell.angle_beta   90.00
_cell.angle_gamma   90.00
#
_symmetry.space_group_name_H-M   'P 1'
#
loop_
_entity.id
_entity.type
_entity.pdbx_description
1 polymer ?
#
loop_
_entity_poly.entity_id
_entity_poly.type
_entity_poly.pdbx_seq_one_letter_code
_entity_poly.pdbx_strand_id
1 'polypeptide(L)'
;KYYSERIKNHSKLIKWFKKNLDINIFINFAAITSPLYWNKNKNEALLTNFKSVVDILNIVQSNKFKDFNYFLTISSSHVFKKTFKKLNENSTKKPSNFYGKSKLKLENFILKNSNKFKFKIGIARIFNYYNHNQKKGFFINDIIDKLNNRDQIIYLNNINTYRDFISMENINTALYKMISLKLTNDFNICSGQKIYLPKIINILNRKFLNK
;
A
#
# COMPACT_ATOMS: atom_id res chain seq x y z
N LYS A 1 12.93 5.28 15.47
CA LYS A 1 11.87 5.35 16.50
C LYS A 1 10.57 4.78 15.92
N TYR A 2 9.86 3.94 16.67
CA TYR A 2 8.68 3.21 16.23
C TYR A 2 7.42 3.68 16.98
N TYR A 3 6.32 3.91 16.24
CA TYR A 3 5.02 4.23 16.80
C TYR A 3 4.06 3.07 16.53
N SER A 4 3.67 2.34 17.57
CA SER A 4 2.91 1.09 17.47
C SER A 4 1.40 1.24 17.71
N GLU A 5 0.94 2.41 18.18
CA GLU A 5 -0.48 2.62 18.47
C GLU A 5 -1.31 2.83 17.19
N ARG A 6 -2.57 2.37 17.23
CA ARG A 6 -3.52 2.67 16.16
C ARG A 6 -3.67 4.18 16.01
N ILE A 7 -3.59 4.68 14.79
CA ILE A 7 -3.70 6.11 14.43
C ILE A 7 -5.09 6.72 14.81
N LYS A 8 -5.96 5.96 15.44
CA LYS A 8 -7.25 6.45 15.98
C LYS A 8 -7.10 7.60 16.96
N ASN A 9 -5.99 7.67 17.68
CA ASN A 9 -5.77 8.69 18.68
C ASN A 9 -4.82 9.78 18.14
N HIS A 10 -5.39 10.71 17.39
CA HIS A 10 -4.65 11.86 16.84
C HIS A 10 -3.86 12.63 17.89
N SER A 11 -4.42 12.78 19.10
CA SER A 11 -3.74 13.53 20.16
C SER A 11 -2.46 12.83 20.63
N LYS A 12 -2.46 11.50 20.70
CA LYS A 12 -1.28 10.71 21.05
C LYS A 12 -0.22 10.77 19.94
N LEU A 13 -0.63 10.69 18.68
CA LEU A 13 0.27 10.83 17.54
C LEU A 13 0.95 12.21 17.53
N ILE A 14 0.19 13.28 17.73
CA ILE A 14 0.72 14.64 17.84
C ILE A 14 1.70 14.75 19.01
N LYS A 15 1.36 14.20 20.18
CA LYS A 15 2.25 14.19 21.35
C LYS A 15 3.55 13.43 21.07
N TRP A 16 3.46 12.30 20.35
CA TRP A 16 4.64 11.54 19.96
C TRP A 16 5.56 12.34 19.04
N PHE A 17 5.02 12.99 18.00
CA PHE A 17 5.81 13.88 17.13
C PHE A 17 6.46 15.03 17.90
N LYS A 18 5.74 15.68 18.82
CA LYS A 18 6.29 16.76 19.66
C LYS A 18 7.48 16.32 20.53
N LYS A 19 7.55 15.04 20.89
CA LYS A 19 8.66 14.46 21.67
C LYS A 19 9.83 13.97 20.82
N ASN A 20 9.66 13.87 19.49
CA ASN A 20 10.66 13.28 18.57
C ASN A 20 10.91 14.25 17.42
N LEU A 21 11.47 15.42 17.72
CA LEU A 21 11.72 16.49 16.74
C LEU A 21 12.94 16.22 15.85
N ASP A 22 13.76 15.25 16.19
CA ASP A 22 14.98 14.80 15.50
C ASP A 22 14.71 13.82 14.34
N ILE A 23 13.44 13.69 13.91
CA ILE A 23 13.08 12.82 12.79
C ILE A 23 13.47 13.49 11.47
N ASN A 24 14.26 12.81 10.66
CA ASN A 24 14.66 13.26 9.32
C ASN A 24 13.76 12.69 8.22
N ILE A 25 13.26 11.46 8.41
CA ILE A 25 12.48 10.70 7.43
C ILE A 25 11.27 10.09 8.11
N PHE A 26 10.13 10.15 7.44
CA PHE A 26 8.93 9.44 7.87
C PHE A 26 8.39 8.56 6.76
N ILE A 27 8.10 7.29 7.09
CA ILE A 27 7.52 6.32 6.17
C ILE A 27 6.15 5.92 6.66
N ASN A 28 5.12 6.22 5.88
CA ASN A 28 3.75 5.89 6.21
C ASN A 28 3.32 4.54 5.62
N PHE A 29 3.38 3.48 6.43
CA PHE A 29 2.80 2.17 6.10
C PHE A 29 1.37 2.00 6.61
N ALA A 30 0.88 2.88 7.48
CA ALA A 30 -0.42 2.73 8.09
C ALA A 30 -1.55 2.85 7.06
N ALA A 31 -2.36 1.80 6.96
CA ALA A 31 -3.56 1.79 6.14
C ALA A 31 -4.54 0.70 6.58
N ILE A 32 -5.82 0.99 6.43
CA ILE A 32 -6.89 0.00 6.45
C ILE A 32 -7.11 -0.48 5.02
N THR A 33 -6.77 -1.74 4.75
CA THR A 33 -6.79 -2.33 3.39
C THR A 33 -7.95 -3.29 3.17
N SER A 34 -8.54 -3.86 4.24
CA SER A 34 -9.60 -4.87 4.17
C SER A 34 -10.90 -4.32 3.57
N PRO A 35 -11.42 -4.90 2.47
CA PRO A 35 -12.69 -4.49 1.88
C PRO A 35 -13.87 -4.66 2.85
N LEU A 36 -13.87 -5.74 3.64
CA LEU A 36 -14.92 -6.00 4.63
C LEU A 36 -14.96 -4.93 5.72
N TYR A 37 -13.79 -4.47 6.17
CA TYR A 37 -13.70 -3.39 7.13
C TYR A 37 -14.21 -2.07 6.55
N TRP A 38 -13.87 -1.75 5.31
CA TRP A 38 -14.33 -0.56 4.61
C TRP A 38 -15.84 -0.49 4.48
N ASN A 39 -16.50 -1.63 4.23
CA ASN A 39 -17.95 -1.66 4.09
C ASN A 39 -18.67 -1.28 5.40
N LYS A 40 -18.08 -1.63 6.55
CA LYS A 40 -18.67 -1.37 7.88
C LYS A 40 -18.20 -0.04 8.50
N ASN A 41 -16.98 0.42 8.17
CA ASN A 41 -16.29 1.49 8.92
C ASN A 41 -15.63 2.51 7.98
N LYS A 42 -16.38 3.05 7.00
CA LYS A 42 -15.85 3.99 5.98
C LYS A 42 -15.18 5.23 6.56
N ASN A 43 -15.78 5.83 7.57
CA ASN A 43 -15.26 7.06 8.19
C ASN A 43 -13.91 6.80 8.88
N GLU A 44 -13.79 5.71 9.62
CA GLU A 44 -12.55 5.34 10.29
C GLU A 44 -11.45 5.00 9.28
N ALA A 45 -11.80 4.27 8.21
CA ALA A 45 -10.86 3.94 7.17
C ALA A 45 -10.37 5.19 6.41
N LEU A 46 -11.26 6.15 6.15
CA LEU A 46 -10.90 7.43 5.54
C LEU A 46 -10.05 8.28 6.48
N LEU A 47 -10.38 8.30 7.78
CA LEU A 47 -9.58 8.96 8.81
C LEU A 47 -8.14 8.41 8.80
N THR A 48 -7.98 7.09 8.82
CA THR A 48 -6.67 6.43 8.85
C THR A 48 -5.90 6.62 7.54
N ASN A 49 -6.55 6.41 6.38
CA ASN A 49 -5.84 6.37 5.09
C ASN A 49 -5.60 7.75 4.47
N PHE A 50 -6.32 8.76 4.93
CA PHE A 50 -6.22 10.11 4.36
C PHE A 50 -5.98 11.18 5.42
N LYS A 51 -6.94 11.41 6.34
CA LYS A 51 -6.90 12.58 7.23
C LYS A 51 -5.68 12.55 8.15
N SER A 52 -5.38 11.42 8.78
CA SER A 52 -4.22 11.30 9.67
C SER A 52 -2.89 11.54 8.95
N VAL A 53 -2.80 11.13 7.67
CA VAL A 53 -1.58 11.38 6.88
C VAL A 53 -1.44 12.86 6.55
N VAL A 54 -2.54 13.54 6.21
CA VAL A 54 -2.56 15.00 6.00
C VAL A 54 -2.15 15.73 7.29
N ASP A 55 -2.66 15.29 8.44
CA ASP A 55 -2.30 15.90 9.73
C ASP A 55 -0.81 15.69 10.06
N ILE A 56 -0.25 14.51 9.77
CA ILE A 56 1.20 14.27 9.91
C ILE A 56 2.00 15.22 8.99
N LEU A 57 1.61 15.33 7.71
CA LEU A 57 2.27 16.25 6.78
C LEU A 57 2.28 17.70 7.28
N ASN A 58 1.17 18.16 7.85
CA ASN A 58 1.06 19.49 8.44
C ASN A 58 1.93 19.65 9.70
N ILE A 59 2.03 18.60 10.53
CA ILE A 59 2.88 18.62 11.73
C ILE A 59 4.36 18.73 11.33
N VAL A 60 4.84 17.88 10.41
CA VAL A 60 6.26 17.86 10.01
C VAL A 60 6.65 19.07 9.16
N GLN A 61 5.68 19.75 8.55
CA GLN A 61 5.86 21.02 7.85
C GLN A 61 6.20 22.18 8.81
N SER A 62 5.91 22.04 10.10
CA SER A 62 6.19 23.10 11.08
C SER A 62 7.71 23.29 11.26
N ASN A 63 8.11 24.54 11.60
CA ASN A 63 9.53 24.90 11.78
C ASN A 63 10.24 24.16 12.93
N LYS A 64 9.53 23.33 13.69
CA LYS A 64 10.08 22.52 14.78
C LYS A 64 10.87 21.29 14.29
N PHE A 65 10.62 20.85 13.06
CA PHE A 65 11.30 19.70 12.45
C PHE A 65 12.36 20.19 11.47
N LYS A 66 13.45 20.77 11.99
CA LYS A 66 14.48 21.43 11.18
C LYS A 66 15.17 20.49 10.18
N ASP A 67 15.39 19.24 10.58
CA ASP A 67 16.12 18.24 9.78
C ASP A 67 15.19 17.31 8.98
N PHE A 68 13.86 17.51 9.05
CA PHE A 68 12.91 16.71 8.31
C PHE A 68 13.02 16.97 6.81
N ASN A 69 13.36 15.96 6.03
CA ASN A 69 13.71 16.13 4.63
C ASN A 69 13.03 15.16 3.67
N TYR A 70 12.40 14.07 4.18
CA TYR A 70 11.74 13.10 3.31
C TYR A 70 10.51 12.44 3.94
N PHE A 71 9.43 12.38 3.16
CA PHE A 71 8.21 11.67 3.50
C PHE A 71 7.91 10.64 2.43
N LEU A 72 7.80 9.35 2.80
CA LEU A 72 7.39 8.30 1.89
C LEU A 72 6.01 7.78 2.29
N THR A 73 5.05 7.80 1.36
CA THR A 73 3.74 7.19 1.58
C THR A 73 3.51 5.99 0.67
N ILE A 74 2.94 4.94 1.26
CA ILE A 74 2.59 3.74 0.52
C ILE A 74 1.18 3.91 -0.06
N SER A 75 1.11 3.89 -1.39
CA SER A 75 -0.12 3.83 -2.18
C SER A 75 -0.34 2.43 -2.74
N SER A 76 -1.16 2.28 -3.77
CA SER A 76 -1.54 0.99 -4.30
C SER A 76 -1.89 1.06 -5.79
N SER A 77 -1.70 -0.05 -6.52
CA SER A 77 -2.23 -0.22 -7.88
C SER A 77 -3.75 -0.08 -7.98
N HIS A 78 -4.49 -0.18 -6.87
CA HIS A 78 -5.94 0.04 -6.82
C HIS A 78 -6.38 1.47 -7.16
N VAL A 79 -5.46 2.43 -7.32
CA VAL A 79 -5.76 3.78 -7.80
C VAL A 79 -6.09 3.81 -9.30
N PHE A 80 -5.60 2.83 -10.06
CA PHE A 80 -5.80 2.79 -11.50
C PHE A 80 -7.17 2.26 -11.93
N LYS A 81 -7.59 2.66 -13.13
CA LYS A 81 -8.72 2.04 -13.84
C LYS A 81 -8.36 0.58 -14.13
N LYS A 82 -9.31 -0.33 -13.89
CA LYS A 82 -9.15 -1.74 -14.31
C LYS A 82 -8.93 -1.82 -15.81
N THR A 83 -7.91 -2.56 -16.24
CA THR A 83 -7.54 -2.73 -17.65
C THR A 83 -6.75 -4.01 -17.85
N PHE A 84 -6.72 -4.53 -19.07
CA PHE A 84 -5.84 -5.61 -19.51
C PHE A 84 -4.50 -5.11 -20.07
N LYS A 85 -4.36 -3.79 -20.26
CA LYS A 85 -3.12 -3.16 -20.73
C LYS A 85 -2.09 -3.07 -19.58
N LYS A 86 -0.82 -3.03 -19.93
CA LYS A 86 0.26 -2.74 -18.97
C LYS A 86 0.06 -1.34 -18.40
N LEU A 87 0.17 -1.22 -17.08
CA LEU A 87 0.06 0.05 -16.38
C LEU A 87 1.44 0.70 -16.23
N ASN A 88 1.45 2.03 -16.33
CA ASN A 88 2.56 2.89 -15.95
C ASN A 88 2.03 4.04 -15.07
N GLU A 89 2.90 4.92 -14.62
CA GLU A 89 2.57 6.01 -13.71
C GLU A 89 1.56 7.01 -14.29
N ASN A 90 1.54 7.16 -15.63
CA ASN A 90 0.64 8.04 -16.38
C ASN A 90 -0.70 7.37 -16.74
N SER A 91 -0.88 6.10 -16.40
CA SER A 91 -2.12 5.39 -16.69
C SER A 91 -3.31 6.00 -15.97
N THR A 92 -4.50 5.90 -16.58
CA THR A 92 -5.75 6.49 -16.07
C THR A 92 -6.05 6.02 -14.64
N LYS A 93 -6.18 6.98 -13.72
CA LYS A 93 -6.53 6.76 -12.31
C LYS A 93 -8.06 6.83 -12.17
N LYS A 94 -8.72 5.68 -11.98
CA LYS A 94 -10.17 5.54 -11.75
C LYS A 94 -10.44 4.34 -10.85
N PRO A 95 -10.25 4.49 -9.54
CA PRO A 95 -10.38 3.40 -8.58
C PRO A 95 -11.81 2.84 -8.52
N SER A 96 -11.95 1.52 -8.49
CA SER A 96 -13.22 0.81 -8.44
C SER A 96 -13.72 0.51 -7.02
N ASN A 97 -12.88 0.72 -6.00
CA ASN A 97 -13.22 0.43 -4.60
C ASN A 97 -12.83 1.58 -3.67
N PHE A 98 -13.37 1.58 -2.45
CA PHE A 98 -13.14 2.65 -1.46
C PHE A 98 -11.67 2.75 -1.04
N TYR A 99 -10.96 1.64 -0.93
CA TYR A 99 -9.54 1.63 -0.61
C TYR A 99 -8.73 2.40 -1.67
N GLY A 100 -8.90 2.07 -2.93
CA GLY A 100 -8.25 2.79 -4.03
C GLY A 100 -8.63 4.26 -4.09
N LYS A 101 -9.94 4.58 -3.84
CA LYS A 101 -10.40 5.98 -3.75
C LYS A 101 -9.70 6.75 -2.63
N SER A 102 -9.51 6.14 -1.45
CA SER A 102 -8.81 6.79 -0.34
C SER A 102 -7.32 7.03 -0.64
N LYS A 103 -6.67 6.06 -1.28
CA LYS A 103 -5.27 6.21 -1.71
C LYS A 103 -5.12 7.30 -2.78
N LEU A 104 -5.97 7.29 -3.80
CA LEU A 104 -5.96 8.34 -4.83
C LEU A 104 -6.24 9.73 -4.26
N LYS A 105 -7.15 9.83 -3.28
CA LYS A 105 -7.42 11.11 -2.60
C LYS A 105 -6.17 11.65 -1.92
N LEU A 106 -5.37 10.79 -1.29
CA LEU A 106 -4.10 11.19 -0.67
C LEU A 106 -3.06 11.58 -1.71
N GLU A 107 -2.89 10.79 -2.79
CA GLU A 107 -1.98 11.14 -3.89
C GLU A 107 -2.31 12.52 -4.47
N ASN A 108 -3.58 12.76 -4.81
CA ASN A 108 -4.03 14.04 -5.35
C ASN A 108 -3.77 15.21 -4.39
N PHE A 109 -3.98 15.01 -3.08
CA PHE A 109 -3.67 16.01 -2.07
C PHE A 109 -2.17 16.34 -2.06
N ILE A 110 -1.32 15.32 -2.05
CA ILE A 110 0.15 15.48 -2.04
C ILE A 110 0.60 16.20 -3.31
N LEU A 111 0.20 15.72 -4.48
CA LEU A 111 0.61 16.29 -5.77
C LEU A 111 0.16 17.74 -5.93
N LYS A 112 -1.10 18.05 -5.55
CA LYS A 112 -1.64 19.42 -5.62
C LYS A 112 -0.91 20.40 -4.69
N ASN A 113 -0.35 19.91 -3.58
CA ASN A 113 0.29 20.74 -2.58
C ASN A 113 1.82 20.54 -2.55
N SER A 114 2.42 19.86 -3.52
CA SER A 114 3.85 19.52 -3.54
C SER A 114 4.75 20.73 -3.34
N ASN A 115 4.43 21.84 -3.98
CA ASN A 115 5.21 23.10 -3.90
C ASN A 115 5.11 23.82 -2.53
N LYS A 116 4.17 23.40 -1.67
CA LYS A 116 4.01 23.97 -0.33
C LYS A 116 4.86 23.28 0.73
N PHE A 117 5.31 22.05 0.44
CA PHE A 117 6.11 21.28 1.40
C PHE A 117 7.58 21.66 1.32
N LYS A 118 8.22 21.84 2.49
CA LYS A 118 9.65 22.16 2.63
C LYS A 118 10.54 20.93 2.54
N PHE A 119 9.96 19.75 2.34
CA PHE A 119 10.62 18.45 2.26
C PHE A 119 10.17 17.68 1.04
N LYS A 120 10.95 16.70 0.64
CA LYS A 120 10.64 15.82 -0.50
C LYS A 120 9.59 14.78 -0.12
N ILE A 121 8.69 14.44 -1.07
CA ILE A 121 7.67 13.41 -0.87
C ILE A 121 7.73 12.40 -2.00
N GLY A 122 7.83 11.11 -1.63
CA GLY A 122 7.70 9.98 -2.54
C GLY A 122 6.38 9.24 -2.34
N ILE A 123 5.80 8.73 -3.43
CA ILE A 123 4.60 7.90 -3.42
C ILE A 123 4.94 6.56 -4.03
N ALA A 124 4.84 5.47 -3.25
CA ALA A 124 5.10 4.11 -3.70
C ALA A 124 3.77 3.38 -3.93
N ARG A 125 3.37 3.13 -5.18
CA ARG A 125 2.19 2.33 -5.54
C ARG A 125 2.56 0.85 -5.59
N ILE A 126 2.36 0.14 -4.50
CA ILE A 126 2.63 -1.30 -4.43
C ILE A 126 1.52 -2.05 -5.17
N PHE A 127 1.93 -2.98 -6.05
CA PHE A 127 1.06 -3.91 -6.74
C PHE A 127 0.75 -5.13 -5.86
N ASN A 128 0.21 -6.21 -6.43
CA ASN A 128 -0.06 -7.39 -5.60
C ASN A 128 1.29 -7.99 -5.19
N TYR A 129 1.38 -8.41 -3.94
CA TYR A 129 2.60 -9.02 -3.42
C TYR A 129 2.28 -10.32 -2.70
N TYR A 130 3.30 -11.13 -2.50
CA TYR A 130 3.23 -12.37 -1.76
C TYR A 130 4.32 -12.42 -0.70
N ASN A 131 3.97 -13.04 0.43
CA ASN A 131 4.89 -13.30 1.54
C ASN A 131 4.38 -14.52 2.33
N HIS A 132 5.30 -15.34 2.85
CA HIS A 132 4.97 -16.50 3.67
C HIS A 132 4.14 -16.13 4.91
N ASN A 133 4.42 -14.97 5.52
CA ASN A 133 3.76 -14.48 6.72
C ASN A 133 2.56 -13.57 6.43
N GLN A 134 2.05 -13.54 5.20
CA GLN A 134 0.92 -12.71 4.83
C GLN A 134 -0.35 -13.28 5.48
N LYS A 135 -1.15 -12.40 6.11
CA LYS A 135 -2.41 -12.78 6.77
C LYS A 135 -3.41 -13.37 5.78
N LYS A 136 -4.41 -14.12 6.30
CA LYS A 136 -5.58 -14.55 5.54
C LYS A 136 -6.29 -13.36 4.87
N GLY A 137 -6.94 -13.62 3.73
CA GLY A 137 -7.61 -12.59 2.91
C GLY A 137 -6.78 -12.10 1.72
N PHE A 138 -5.59 -12.66 1.50
CA PHE A 138 -4.78 -12.43 0.32
C PHE A 138 -4.79 -13.64 -0.60
N PHE A 139 -5.02 -13.41 -1.88
CA PHE A 139 -5.34 -14.42 -2.89
C PHE A 139 -4.45 -15.69 -2.85
N ILE A 140 -3.13 -15.52 -2.84
CA ILE A 140 -2.20 -16.66 -2.86
C ILE A 140 -2.30 -17.45 -1.55
N ASN A 141 -2.26 -16.79 -0.41
CA ASN A 141 -2.30 -17.45 0.89
C ASN A 141 -3.66 -18.13 1.16
N ASP A 142 -4.77 -17.51 0.71
CA ASP A 142 -6.10 -18.11 0.83
C ASP A 142 -6.21 -19.43 0.02
N ILE A 143 -5.59 -19.50 -1.16
CA ILE A 143 -5.53 -20.74 -1.95
C ILE A 143 -4.66 -21.77 -1.25
N ILE A 144 -3.46 -21.39 -0.78
CA ILE A 144 -2.55 -22.29 -0.07
C ILE A 144 -3.22 -22.86 1.19
N ASP A 145 -3.89 -22.01 1.98
CA ASP A 145 -4.62 -22.46 3.18
C ASP A 145 -5.70 -23.49 2.85
N LYS A 146 -6.50 -23.25 1.81
CA LYS A 146 -7.54 -24.19 1.36
C LYS A 146 -6.96 -25.51 0.87
N LEU A 147 -5.87 -25.46 0.10
CA LEU A 147 -5.17 -26.66 -0.36
C LEU A 147 -4.56 -27.46 0.81
N ASN A 148 -4.00 -26.77 1.82
CA ASN A 148 -3.48 -27.42 3.03
C ASN A 148 -4.58 -28.08 3.85
N ASN A 149 -5.77 -27.49 3.91
CA ASN A 149 -6.93 -28.05 4.63
C ASN A 149 -7.59 -29.20 3.86
N ARG A 150 -7.08 -29.57 2.68
CA ARG A 150 -7.63 -30.61 1.80
C ARG A 150 -9.09 -30.39 1.44
N ASP A 151 -9.49 -29.14 1.24
CA ASP A 151 -10.83 -28.80 0.75
C ASP A 151 -11.06 -29.49 -0.60
N GLN A 152 -12.09 -30.32 -0.67
CA GLN A 152 -12.38 -31.10 -1.88
C GLN A 152 -12.74 -30.20 -3.08
N ILE A 153 -13.39 -29.06 -2.80
CA ILE A 153 -13.79 -28.08 -3.81
C ILE A 153 -13.42 -26.68 -3.32
N ILE A 154 -12.63 -25.97 -4.14
CA ILE A 154 -12.26 -24.59 -3.87
C ILE A 154 -12.99 -23.67 -4.84
N TYR A 155 -13.95 -22.90 -4.33
CA TYR A 155 -14.64 -21.87 -5.11
C TYR A 155 -13.80 -20.61 -5.18
N LEU A 156 -13.53 -20.14 -6.41
CA LEU A 156 -12.76 -18.94 -6.70
C LEU A 156 -13.53 -18.02 -7.63
N ASN A 157 -13.66 -16.77 -7.27
CA ASN A 157 -14.34 -15.76 -8.08
C ASN A 157 -13.34 -14.89 -8.86
N ASN A 158 -13.75 -14.42 -10.06
CA ASN A 158 -12.98 -13.46 -10.87
C ASN A 158 -11.54 -13.90 -11.19
N ILE A 159 -11.35 -15.20 -11.46
CA ILE A 159 -10.03 -15.77 -11.78
C ILE A 159 -9.56 -15.47 -13.19
N ASN A 160 -10.49 -15.21 -14.15
CA ASN A 160 -10.15 -14.89 -15.54
C ASN A 160 -9.58 -13.47 -15.64
N THR A 161 -8.43 -13.25 -15.02
CA THR A 161 -7.77 -11.95 -14.96
C THR A 161 -6.26 -12.11 -14.82
N TYR A 162 -5.55 -11.04 -15.10
CA TYR A 162 -4.11 -10.95 -14.94
C TYR A 162 -3.77 -10.11 -13.71
N ARG A 163 -2.67 -10.46 -13.06
CA ARG A 163 -2.08 -9.69 -11.97
C ARG A 163 -0.57 -9.62 -12.13
N ASP A 164 0.00 -8.59 -11.56
CA ASP A 164 1.43 -8.49 -11.33
C ASP A 164 1.69 -8.81 -9.86
N PHE A 165 2.55 -9.79 -9.60
CA PHE A 165 2.95 -10.18 -8.25
C PHE A 165 4.43 -9.90 -8.05
N ILE A 166 4.74 -9.14 -7.02
CA ILE A 166 6.11 -8.81 -6.61
C ILE A 166 6.43 -9.46 -5.26
N SER A 167 7.66 -9.89 -5.06
CA SER A 167 8.10 -10.41 -3.76
C SER A 167 8.28 -9.28 -2.74
N MET A 168 8.14 -9.60 -1.45
CA MET A 168 8.38 -8.64 -0.38
C MET A 168 9.83 -8.14 -0.39
N GLU A 169 10.78 -8.98 -0.74
CA GLU A 169 12.20 -8.62 -0.86
C GLU A 169 12.43 -7.52 -1.90
N ASN A 170 11.82 -7.67 -3.10
CA ASN A 170 11.91 -6.68 -4.15
C ASN A 170 11.20 -5.37 -3.77
N ILE A 171 10.08 -5.44 -3.02
CA ILE A 171 9.43 -4.25 -2.47
C ILE A 171 10.39 -3.53 -1.52
N ASN A 172 11.01 -4.26 -0.57
CA ASN A 172 11.95 -3.68 0.39
C ASN A 172 13.14 -3.01 -0.31
N THR A 173 13.69 -3.66 -1.33
CA THR A 173 14.79 -3.10 -2.15
C THR A 173 14.35 -1.81 -2.85
N ALA A 174 13.16 -1.78 -3.44
CA ALA A 174 12.62 -0.60 -4.11
C ALA A 174 12.38 0.55 -3.12
N LEU A 175 11.74 0.27 -1.99
CA LEU A 175 11.50 1.27 -0.94
C LEU A 175 12.80 1.80 -0.35
N TYR A 176 13.80 0.93 -0.13
CA TYR A 176 15.11 1.34 0.33
C TYR A 176 15.77 2.32 -0.65
N LYS A 177 15.74 2.03 -1.95
CA LYS A 177 16.24 2.94 -2.99
C LYS A 177 15.48 4.27 -3.00
N MET A 178 14.15 4.24 -2.89
CA MET A 178 13.35 5.47 -2.82
C MET A 178 13.76 6.35 -1.63
N ILE A 179 14.01 5.73 -0.46
CA ILE A 179 14.41 6.44 0.77
C ILE A 179 15.84 6.98 0.64
N SER A 180 16.79 6.14 0.24
CA SER A 180 18.22 6.51 0.15
C SER A 180 18.46 7.64 -0.85
N LEU A 181 17.74 7.64 -1.98
CA LEU A 181 17.84 8.65 -3.02
C LEU A 181 16.84 9.79 -2.83
N LYS A 182 15.95 9.72 -1.83
CA LYS A 182 14.86 10.66 -1.59
C LYS A 182 14.08 10.98 -2.86
N LEU A 183 13.66 9.90 -3.56
CA LEU A 183 12.96 10.01 -4.83
C LEU A 183 11.61 10.68 -4.66
N THR A 184 11.35 11.70 -5.44
CA THR A 184 10.08 12.42 -5.50
C THR A 184 9.18 11.85 -6.59
N ASN A 185 7.91 12.24 -6.61
CA ASN A 185 6.87 11.75 -7.50
C ASN A 185 6.31 10.38 -7.09
N ASP A 186 5.59 9.78 -8.00
CA ASP A 186 4.88 8.52 -7.81
C ASP A 186 5.53 7.41 -8.65
N PHE A 187 5.78 6.28 -8.01
CA PHE A 187 6.42 5.12 -8.61
C PHE A 187 5.56 3.87 -8.47
N ASN A 188 5.47 3.08 -9.53
CA ASN A 188 4.85 1.76 -9.48
C ASN A 188 5.88 0.74 -8.98
N ILE A 189 5.57 0.11 -7.85
CA ILE A 189 6.39 -0.96 -7.28
C ILE A 189 5.76 -2.29 -7.69
N CYS A 190 6.30 -2.89 -8.75
CA CYS A 190 5.75 -4.06 -9.41
C CYS A 190 6.88 -4.91 -10.04
N SER A 191 6.56 -6.15 -10.43
CA SER A 191 7.51 -7.02 -11.14
C SER A 191 7.61 -6.71 -12.64
N GLY A 192 6.61 -6.04 -13.18
CA GLY A 192 6.45 -5.82 -14.63
C GLY A 192 5.94 -7.06 -15.38
N GLN A 193 5.66 -8.18 -14.68
CA GLN A 193 5.20 -9.42 -15.28
C GLN A 193 3.68 -9.54 -15.22
N LYS A 194 3.09 -9.87 -16.36
CA LYS A 194 1.66 -10.14 -16.51
C LYS A 194 1.40 -11.63 -16.28
N ILE A 195 0.86 -11.98 -15.12
CA ILE A 195 0.58 -13.37 -14.75
C ILE A 195 -0.93 -13.62 -14.79
N TYR A 196 -1.34 -14.63 -15.55
CA TYR A 196 -2.73 -15.10 -15.61
C TYR A 196 -3.05 -15.95 -14.36
N LEU A 197 -4.08 -15.58 -13.60
CA LEU A 197 -4.37 -16.20 -12.30
C LEU A 197 -4.59 -17.71 -12.38
N PRO A 198 -5.33 -18.29 -13.36
CA PRO A 198 -5.46 -19.73 -13.50
C PRO A 198 -4.12 -20.47 -13.60
N LYS A 199 -3.09 -19.85 -14.21
CA LYS A 199 -1.76 -20.46 -14.25
C LYS A 199 -1.15 -20.63 -12.86
N ILE A 200 -1.32 -19.64 -11.97
CA ILE A 200 -0.86 -19.75 -10.57
C ILE A 200 -1.61 -20.86 -9.85
N ILE A 201 -2.95 -20.90 -10.02
CA ILE A 201 -3.80 -21.91 -9.38
C ILE A 201 -3.34 -23.32 -9.81
N ASN A 202 -3.10 -23.52 -11.10
CA ASN A 202 -2.62 -24.81 -11.61
C ASN A 202 -1.24 -25.20 -11.05
N ILE A 203 -0.32 -24.25 -10.91
CA ILE A 203 1.00 -24.50 -10.30
C ILE A 203 0.86 -24.90 -8.84
N LEU A 204 0.06 -24.16 -8.07
CA LEU A 204 -0.19 -24.46 -6.67
C LEU A 204 -0.85 -25.85 -6.53
N ASN A 205 -1.90 -26.13 -7.29
CA ASN A 205 -2.63 -27.38 -7.25
C ASN A 205 -1.69 -28.58 -7.52
N ARG A 206 -0.87 -28.52 -8.58
CA ARG A 206 0.10 -29.58 -8.87
C ARG A 206 1.09 -29.81 -7.74
N LYS A 207 1.58 -28.75 -7.09
CA LYS A 207 2.51 -28.89 -5.96
C LYS A 207 1.88 -29.50 -4.71
N PHE A 208 0.58 -29.37 -4.53
CA PHE A 208 -0.15 -29.93 -3.39
C PHE A 208 -0.73 -31.32 -3.65
N LEU A 209 -1.06 -31.65 -4.90
CA LEU A 209 -1.51 -33.00 -5.28
C LEU A 209 -0.39 -34.03 -5.34
N ASN A 210 0.87 -33.57 -5.53
CA ASN A 210 2.06 -34.43 -5.58
C ASN A 210 2.74 -34.60 -4.21
N LYS A 211 2.08 -34.22 -3.13
CA LYS A 211 2.45 -34.50 -1.73
C LYS A 211 1.50 -35.54 -1.12
#